data_cd080d6c688322af76d009b3b05abe56
#
_entry.id   cd080d6c688322af76d009b3b05abe56
#
_cell.length_a   1.000
_cell.length_b   1.000
_cell.length_c   1.000
_cell.angle_alpha   90.00
_cell.angle_beta   90.00
_cell.angle_gamma   90.00
#
_symmetry.space_group_name_H-M   'P 1'
#
loop_
_entity.id
_entity.type
_entity.pdbx_description
1 polymer ?
#
loop_
_entity_poly.entity_id
_entity_poly.type
_entity_poly.pdbx_seq_one_letter_code
_entity_poly.pdbx_strand_id
1 'polypeptide(L)'
;MRQKGRMPGGMGRLLGRGLVYGSLAFGVIGALGFTVGYVRETELRGRISQLEQTIRDLQSMVNVDSERYATIQKIVAIINKHNPEMAAELKYRIADEIYRLSMRFDNLTPDFLCAVITHETGGTWDPKVVSPAGAIGLMQVMPATGMYVAEAEGISWTSAQEVLFDPILNLRIGARYLSDLIRLYGVEGALAAYNAGERSAIRWLASGKKSDQLQRETQHYVPSIVKLYHEYKAGEM
;
A
#
# COMPACT_ATOMS: atom_id res chain seq x y z
N MET A 1 33.92 93.66 54.55
CA MET A 1 32.70 93.46 53.82
C MET A 1 32.96 92.47 52.68
N ARG A 2 32.48 91.26 52.73
CA ARG A 2 32.64 90.20 51.69
C ARG A 2 31.23 89.93 51.08
N GLN A 3 31.07 90.27 49.80
CA GLN A 3 29.86 89.87 49.04
C GLN A 3 30.00 88.40 48.60
N LYS A 4 28.98 87.58 48.92
CA LYS A 4 28.83 86.24 48.44
C LYS A 4 28.08 86.30 47.10
N GLY A 5 28.74 85.94 46.01
CA GLY A 5 28.11 85.74 44.73
C GLY A 5 27.26 84.44 44.71
N ARG A 6 26.03 84.58 44.32
CA ARG A 6 25.06 83.50 44.17
C ARG A 6 25.22 82.91 42.71
N MET A 7 25.58 81.68 42.60
CA MET A 7 25.56 80.97 41.27
C MET A 7 24.12 80.64 40.88
N PRO A 8 23.79 80.67 39.59
CA PRO A 8 22.44 80.35 39.11
C PRO A 8 22.27 78.84 38.97
N GLY A 9 21.32 78.26 39.73
CA GLY A 9 20.99 76.86 39.75
C GLY A 9 20.09 76.43 38.57
N GLY A 10 20.58 76.59 37.33
CA GLY A 10 19.79 76.22 36.13
C GLY A 10 20.35 75.12 35.26
N MET A 11 21.67 74.83 35.31
CA MET A 11 22.35 73.98 34.36
C MET A 11 22.33 72.48 34.68
N GLY A 12 22.14 72.11 35.98
CA GLY A 12 22.11 70.71 36.37
C GLY A 12 20.81 69.93 36.08
N ARG A 13 19.67 70.66 35.89
CA ARG A 13 18.39 70.06 35.56
C ARG A 13 18.19 69.70 34.06
N LEU A 14 18.87 70.40 33.17
CA LEU A 14 18.81 70.12 31.73
C LEU A 14 19.69 68.92 31.31
N LEU A 15 20.86 68.71 31.92
CA LEU A 15 21.74 67.61 31.67
C LEU A 15 21.16 66.27 32.21
N GLY A 16 20.47 66.27 33.38
CA GLY A 16 19.84 65.08 33.90
C GLY A 16 18.62 64.56 33.05
N ARG A 17 17.85 65.49 32.45
CA ARG A 17 16.72 65.17 31.60
C ARG A 17 17.19 64.59 30.26
N GLY A 18 18.25 65.07 29.64
CA GLY A 18 18.81 64.58 28.41
C GLY A 18 19.37 63.16 28.52
N LEU A 19 20.02 62.82 29.66
CA LEU A 19 20.51 61.48 29.93
C LEU A 19 19.39 60.45 30.17
N VAL A 20 18.31 60.84 30.83
CA VAL A 20 17.17 59.94 31.08
C VAL A 20 16.40 59.69 29.78
N TYR A 21 16.18 60.66 28.91
CA TYR A 21 15.53 60.46 27.61
C TYR A 21 16.39 59.68 26.63
N GLY A 22 17.71 59.87 26.66
CA GLY A 22 18.66 59.09 25.83
C GLY A 22 18.68 57.63 26.24
N SER A 23 18.70 57.30 27.50
CA SER A 23 18.67 55.89 27.98
C SER A 23 17.33 55.21 27.74
N LEU A 24 16.22 55.94 27.83
CA LEU A 24 14.87 55.41 27.45
C LEU A 24 14.76 55.13 25.93
N ALA A 25 15.28 56.01 25.09
CA ALA A 25 15.28 55.83 23.66
C ALA A 25 16.16 54.63 23.23
N PHE A 26 17.34 54.44 23.82
CA PHE A 26 18.19 53.26 23.60
C PHE A 26 17.51 51.97 24.06
N GLY A 27 16.83 51.96 25.22
CA GLY A 27 16.09 50.82 25.70
C GLY A 27 14.93 50.42 24.77
N VAL A 28 14.19 51.39 24.25
CA VAL A 28 13.07 51.13 23.32
C VAL A 28 13.57 50.62 21.97
N ILE A 29 14.64 51.17 21.42
CA ILE A 29 15.23 50.69 20.16
C ILE A 29 15.81 49.27 20.34
N GLY A 30 16.47 48.98 21.44
CA GLY A 30 16.97 47.63 21.77
C GLY A 30 15.84 46.62 21.92
N ALA A 31 14.76 46.99 22.62
CA ALA A 31 13.58 46.13 22.77
C ALA A 31 12.86 45.87 21.41
N LEU A 32 12.70 46.89 20.57
CA LEU A 32 12.15 46.72 19.22
C LEU A 32 13.04 45.84 18.33
N GLY A 33 14.36 46.03 18.36
CA GLY A 33 15.30 45.19 17.62
C GLY A 33 15.26 43.72 18.09
N PHE A 34 15.15 43.49 19.41
CA PHE A 34 15.00 42.14 19.95
C PHE A 34 13.66 41.48 19.56
N THR A 35 12.56 42.22 19.63
CA THR A 35 11.23 41.68 19.24
C THR A 35 11.15 41.37 17.74
N VAL A 36 11.68 42.24 16.88
CA VAL A 36 11.75 41.98 15.43
C VAL A 36 12.64 40.78 15.12
N GLY A 37 13.80 40.67 15.79
CA GLY A 37 14.67 39.49 15.65
C GLY A 37 14.01 38.21 16.09
N TYR A 38 13.32 38.21 17.23
CA TYR A 38 12.61 37.07 17.77
C TYR A 38 11.45 36.62 16.85
N VAL A 39 10.64 37.58 16.36
CA VAL A 39 9.53 37.27 15.44
C VAL A 39 10.08 36.68 14.14
N ARG A 40 11.16 37.24 13.59
CA ARG A 40 11.79 36.71 12.37
C ARG A 40 12.37 35.32 12.57
N GLU A 41 12.99 35.06 13.72
CA GLU A 41 13.54 33.74 14.06
C GLU A 41 12.43 32.70 14.19
N THR A 42 11.33 33.03 14.87
CA THR A 42 10.17 32.13 15.00
C THR A 42 9.51 31.85 13.66
N GLU A 43 9.37 32.84 12.78
CA GLU A 43 8.86 32.68 11.42
C GLU A 43 9.77 31.76 10.58
N LEU A 44 11.09 31.97 10.64
CA LEU A 44 12.06 31.15 9.94
C LEU A 44 12.04 29.70 10.45
N ARG A 45 11.97 29.48 11.76
CA ARG A 45 11.83 28.14 12.34
C ARG A 45 10.54 27.46 11.88
N GLY A 46 9.43 28.20 11.81
CA GLY A 46 8.17 27.70 11.26
C GLY A 46 8.28 27.28 9.78
N ARG A 47 8.94 28.09 8.96
CA ARG A 47 9.18 27.76 7.53
C ARG A 47 10.11 26.53 7.37
N ILE A 48 11.16 26.45 8.18
CA ILE A 48 12.06 25.28 8.16
C ILE A 48 11.27 24.01 8.51
N SER A 49 10.46 24.03 9.59
CA SER A 49 9.65 22.89 9.96
C SER A 49 8.65 22.47 8.86
N GLN A 50 8.02 23.43 8.19
CA GLN A 50 7.13 23.14 7.06
C GLN A 50 7.88 22.52 5.87
N LEU A 51 9.06 23.03 5.54
CA LEU A 51 9.89 22.48 4.45
C LEU A 51 10.36 21.07 4.78
N GLU A 52 10.80 20.81 6.01
CA GLU A 52 11.17 19.47 6.46
C GLU A 52 10.01 18.48 6.37
N GLN A 53 8.80 18.92 6.76
CA GLN A 53 7.60 18.11 6.61
C GLN A 53 7.32 17.81 5.13
N THR A 54 7.37 18.81 4.26
CA THR A 54 7.17 18.64 2.82
C THR A 54 8.19 17.68 2.21
N ILE A 55 9.47 17.77 2.62
CA ILE A 55 10.51 16.84 2.17
C ILE A 55 10.21 15.41 2.62
N ARG A 56 9.81 15.20 3.87
CA ARG A 56 9.42 13.86 4.36
C ARG A 56 8.24 13.29 3.58
N ASP A 57 7.22 14.11 3.30
CA ASP A 57 6.05 13.71 2.55
C ASP A 57 6.42 13.32 1.10
N LEU A 58 7.26 14.12 0.44
CA LEU A 58 7.76 13.80 -0.90
C LEU A 58 8.63 12.54 -0.93
N GLN A 59 9.49 12.35 0.06
CA GLN A 59 10.30 11.13 0.17
C GLN A 59 9.43 9.89 0.38
N SER A 60 8.38 9.99 1.18
CA SER A 60 7.43 8.88 1.37
C SER A 60 6.68 8.53 0.08
N MET A 61 6.24 9.53 -0.69
CA MET A 61 5.60 9.31 -2.00
C MET A 61 6.54 8.63 -3.00
N VAL A 62 7.79 9.09 -3.10
CA VAL A 62 8.80 8.49 -3.99
C VAL A 62 9.10 7.05 -3.60
N ASN A 63 9.17 6.73 -2.30
CA ASN A 63 9.39 5.37 -1.83
C ASN A 63 8.22 4.45 -2.21
N VAL A 64 6.97 4.88 -1.99
CA VAL A 64 5.77 4.12 -2.35
C VAL A 64 5.72 3.85 -3.85
N ASP A 65 6.01 4.85 -4.69
CA ASP A 65 6.05 4.68 -6.15
C ASP A 65 7.16 3.73 -6.59
N SER A 66 8.32 3.77 -5.92
CA SER A 66 9.43 2.86 -6.19
C SER A 66 9.11 1.41 -5.84
N GLU A 67 8.47 1.16 -4.69
CA GLU A 67 8.03 -0.17 -4.26
C GLU A 67 6.96 -0.74 -5.18
N ARG A 68 5.98 0.09 -5.57
CA ARG A 68 4.97 -0.28 -6.56
C ARG A 68 5.60 -0.68 -7.88
N TYR A 69 6.51 0.15 -8.40
CA TYR A 69 7.20 -0.13 -9.66
C TYR A 69 7.99 -1.44 -9.60
N ALA A 70 8.79 -1.65 -8.55
CA ALA A 70 9.55 -2.88 -8.37
C ALA A 70 8.65 -4.12 -8.30
N THR A 71 7.52 -4.03 -7.58
CA THR A 71 6.55 -5.12 -7.48
C THR A 71 5.91 -5.43 -8.82
N ILE A 72 5.47 -4.42 -9.58
CA ILE A 72 4.91 -4.59 -10.92
C ILE A 72 5.94 -5.24 -11.86
N GLN A 73 7.20 -4.78 -11.85
CA GLN A 73 8.26 -5.38 -12.68
C GLN A 73 8.50 -6.85 -12.33
N LYS A 74 8.49 -7.19 -11.05
CA LYS A 74 8.61 -8.59 -10.60
C LYS A 74 7.47 -9.45 -11.13
N ILE A 75 6.22 -8.98 -11.05
CA ILE A 75 5.06 -9.71 -11.57
C ILE A 75 5.15 -9.86 -13.09
N VAL A 76 5.54 -8.80 -13.80
CA VAL A 76 5.75 -8.85 -15.26
C VAL A 76 6.83 -9.87 -15.62
N ALA A 77 7.91 -9.98 -14.84
CA ALA A 77 8.94 -10.99 -15.04
C ALA A 77 8.40 -12.41 -14.86
N ILE A 78 7.54 -12.64 -13.84
CA ILE A 78 6.84 -13.93 -13.66
C ILE A 78 5.95 -14.23 -14.88
N ILE A 79 5.16 -13.27 -15.34
CA ILE A 79 4.32 -13.47 -16.54
C ILE A 79 5.17 -13.77 -17.77
N ASN A 80 6.30 -13.06 -17.95
CA ASN A 80 7.20 -13.29 -19.08
C ASN A 80 7.80 -14.69 -19.10
N LYS A 81 8.12 -15.25 -17.93
CA LYS A 81 8.61 -16.62 -17.81
C LYS A 81 7.57 -17.65 -18.28
N HIS A 82 6.31 -17.42 -17.96
CA HIS A 82 5.21 -18.37 -18.18
C HIS A 82 4.46 -18.14 -19.50
N ASN A 83 4.27 -16.88 -19.90
CA ASN A 83 3.58 -16.48 -21.13
C ASN A 83 4.33 -15.33 -21.80
N PRO A 84 5.45 -15.63 -22.49
CA PRO A 84 6.23 -14.60 -23.17
C PRO A 84 5.45 -13.91 -24.30
N GLU A 85 4.51 -14.60 -24.94
CA GLU A 85 3.73 -14.12 -26.08
C GLU A 85 2.55 -13.19 -25.68
N MET A 86 2.21 -13.11 -24.41
CA MET A 86 1.17 -12.18 -23.94
C MET A 86 1.58 -10.74 -24.28
N ALA A 87 0.63 -9.94 -24.80
CA ALA A 87 0.88 -8.54 -25.13
C ALA A 87 1.40 -7.75 -23.91
N ALA A 88 2.44 -6.94 -24.10
CA ALA A 88 3.09 -6.19 -23.02
C ALA A 88 2.11 -5.33 -22.21
N GLU A 89 1.16 -4.68 -22.88
CA GLU A 89 0.11 -3.88 -22.23
C GLU A 89 -0.74 -4.75 -21.29
N LEU A 90 -1.12 -5.95 -21.71
CA LEU A 90 -1.91 -6.86 -20.91
C LEU A 90 -1.14 -7.37 -19.70
N LYS A 91 0.16 -7.71 -19.86
CA LYS A 91 1.04 -8.08 -18.76
C LYS A 91 1.07 -6.98 -17.69
N TYR A 92 1.20 -5.73 -18.14
CA TYR A 92 1.24 -4.58 -17.24
C TYR A 92 -0.08 -4.36 -16.52
N ARG A 93 -1.22 -4.48 -17.21
CA ARG A 93 -2.56 -4.35 -16.63
C ARG A 93 -2.82 -5.45 -15.59
N ILE A 94 -2.44 -6.68 -15.87
CA ILE A 94 -2.55 -7.81 -14.93
C ILE A 94 -1.67 -7.55 -13.70
N ALA A 95 -0.42 -7.14 -13.90
CA ALA A 95 0.52 -6.87 -12.81
C ALA A 95 0.06 -5.71 -11.91
N ASP A 96 -0.45 -4.63 -12.49
CA ASP A 96 -1.00 -3.50 -11.75
C ASP A 96 -2.24 -3.90 -10.94
N GLU A 97 -3.12 -4.72 -11.52
CA GLU A 97 -4.30 -5.20 -10.80
C GLU A 97 -3.92 -6.15 -9.64
N ILE A 98 -2.96 -7.05 -9.82
CA ILE A 98 -2.45 -7.90 -8.73
C ILE A 98 -1.88 -7.03 -7.59
N TYR A 99 -1.11 -6.01 -7.92
CA TYR A 99 -0.61 -5.05 -6.93
C TYR A 99 -1.77 -4.35 -6.20
N ARG A 100 -2.76 -3.83 -6.91
CA ARG A 100 -3.93 -3.17 -6.31
C ARG A 100 -4.72 -4.09 -5.40
N LEU A 101 -4.91 -5.35 -5.79
CA LEU A 101 -5.60 -6.34 -4.99
C LEU A 101 -4.84 -6.66 -3.70
N SER A 102 -3.50 -6.71 -3.74
CA SER A 102 -2.68 -6.89 -2.53
C SER A 102 -2.73 -5.69 -1.58
N MET A 103 -2.94 -4.49 -2.11
CA MET A 103 -3.15 -3.29 -1.29
C MET A 103 -4.57 -3.21 -0.70
N ARG A 104 -5.54 -3.83 -1.39
CA ARG A 104 -6.94 -3.86 -0.95
C ARG A 104 -7.21 -4.96 0.08
N PHE A 105 -6.57 -6.10 -0.06
CA PHE A 105 -6.75 -7.28 0.80
C PHE A 105 -5.46 -7.56 1.58
N ASP A 106 -5.46 -7.23 2.86
CA ASP A 106 -4.32 -7.34 3.78
C ASP A 106 -3.77 -8.77 3.98
N ASN A 107 -4.59 -9.76 3.64
CA ASN A 107 -4.26 -11.19 3.70
C ASN A 107 -3.77 -11.77 2.35
N LEU A 108 -3.63 -10.95 1.30
CA LEU A 108 -3.13 -11.35 -0.01
C LEU A 108 -1.85 -10.56 -0.35
N THR A 109 -0.75 -11.26 -0.58
CA THR A 109 0.47 -10.65 -1.12
C THR A 109 0.56 -10.84 -2.64
N PRO A 110 1.29 -9.99 -3.37
CA PRO A 110 1.49 -10.16 -4.82
C PRO A 110 2.07 -11.53 -5.16
N ASP A 111 3.07 -11.98 -4.39
CA ASP A 111 3.71 -13.29 -4.60
C ASP A 111 2.76 -14.46 -4.40
N PHE A 112 1.85 -14.35 -3.42
CA PHE A 112 0.83 -15.37 -3.18
C PHE A 112 -0.20 -15.43 -4.30
N LEU A 113 -0.68 -14.29 -4.79
CA LEU A 113 -1.57 -14.22 -5.95
C LEU A 113 -0.91 -14.80 -7.20
N CYS A 114 0.37 -14.46 -7.46
CA CYS A 114 1.11 -15.04 -8.56
C CYS A 114 1.24 -16.58 -8.44
N ALA A 115 1.48 -17.10 -7.24
CA ALA A 115 1.56 -18.54 -7.00
C ALA A 115 0.24 -19.25 -7.30
N VAL A 116 -0.89 -18.67 -6.84
CA VAL A 116 -2.23 -19.19 -7.13
C VAL A 116 -2.48 -19.18 -8.64
N ILE A 117 -2.28 -18.04 -9.32
CA ILE A 117 -2.50 -17.91 -10.77
C ILE A 117 -1.63 -18.91 -11.54
N THR A 118 -0.36 -19.06 -11.18
CA THR A 118 0.54 -20.00 -11.84
C THR A 118 0.03 -21.42 -11.70
N HIS A 119 -0.45 -21.80 -10.53
CA HIS A 119 -1.00 -23.14 -10.31
C HIS A 119 -2.33 -23.33 -11.07
N GLU A 120 -3.26 -22.39 -10.94
CA GLU A 120 -4.59 -22.45 -11.55
C GLU A 120 -4.55 -22.52 -13.08
N THR A 121 -3.59 -21.86 -13.70
CA THR A 121 -3.44 -21.88 -15.15
C THR A 121 -2.52 -23.02 -15.65
N GLY A 122 -2.09 -23.92 -14.78
CA GLY A 122 -1.11 -24.95 -15.14
C GLY A 122 0.21 -24.36 -15.65
N GLY A 123 0.60 -23.18 -15.18
CA GLY A 123 1.81 -22.46 -15.58
C GLY A 123 1.71 -21.71 -16.91
N THR A 124 0.53 -21.62 -17.53
CA THR A 124 0.40 -20.95 -18.85
C THR A 124 0.13 -19.45 -18.76
N TRP A 125 -0.44 -18.99 -17.66
CA TRP A 125 -0.94 -17.62 -17.52
C TRP A 125 -1.82 -17.17 -18.69
N ASP A 126 -2.55 -18.12 -19.33
CA ASP A 126 -3.53 -17.81 -20.36
C ASP A 126 -4.85 -17.32 -19.71
N PRO A 127 -5.29 -16.07 -19.99
CA PRO A 127 -6.54 -15.56 -19.44
C PRO A 127 -7.80 -16.29 -19.93
N LYS A 128 -7.66 -17.09 -21.00
CA LYS A 128 -8.77 -17.80 -21.65
C LYS A 128 -8.80 -19.29 -21.31
N VAL A 129 -7.94 -19.76 -20.40
CA VAL A 129 -7.93 -21.17 -20.02
C VAL A 129 -9.27 -21.56 -19.37
N VAL A 130 -9.78 -22.72 -19.77
CA VAL A 130 -11.00 -23.34 -19.20
C VAL A 130 -10.65 -24.75 -18.77
N SER A 131 -10.95 -25.09 -17.53
CA SER A 131 -10.75 -26.46 -17.04
C SER A 131 -11.84 -27.41 -17.54
N PRO A 132 -11.60 -28.74 -17.50
CA PRO A 132 -12.65 -29.73 -17.79
C PRO A 132 -13.88 -29.59 -16.90
N ALA A 133 -13.75 -29.07 -15.68
CA ALA A 133 -14.84 -28.79 -14.76
C ALA A 133 -15.59 -27.48 -15.06
N GLY A 134 -15.10 -26.68 -16.01
CA GLY A 134 -15.70 -25.40 -16.39
C GLY A 134 -15.24 -24.19 -15.57
N ALA A 135 -14.14 -24.29 -14.84
CA ALA A 135 -13.48 -23.14 -14.22
C ALA A 135 -12.79 -22.29 -15.28
N ILE A 136 -12.83 -20.97 -15.14
CA ILE A 136 -12.46 -20.01 -16.21
C ILE A 136 -11.39 -19.03 -15.74
N GLY A 137 -10.40 -18.79 -16.60
CA GLY A 137 -9.47 -17.66 -16.55
C GLY A 137 -8.33 -17.82 -15.57
N LEU A 138 -7.64 -16.70 -15.28
CA LEU A 138 -6.39 -16.69 -14.51
C LEU A 138 -6.51 -17.30 -13.13
N MET A 139 -7.62 -17.11 -12.47
CA MET A 139 -7.87 -17.66 -11.12
C MET A 139 -8.84 -18.84 -11.14
N GLN A 140 -9.13 -19.42 -12.33
CA GLN A 140 -10.00 -20.59 -12.47
C GLN A 140 -11.30 -20.49 -11.66
N VAL A 141 -12.03 -19.40 -11.88
CA VAL A 141 -13.28 -19.14 -11.16
C VAL A 141 -14.41 -19.96 -11.76
N MET A 142 -15.12 -20.71 -10.93
CA MET A 142 -16.35 -21.39 -11.33
C MET A 142 -17.46 -20.37 -11.63
N PRO A 143 -18.27 -20.53 -12.71
CA PRO A 143 -19.32 -19.58 -13.07
C PRO A 143 -20.29 -19.22 -11.95
N ALA A 144 -20.71 -20.21 -11.15
CA ALA A 144 -21.63 -19.97 -10.02
C ALA A 144 -20.97 -19.12 -8.92
N THR A 145 -19.69 -19.40 -8.58
CA THR A 145 -18.91 -18.58 -7.65
C THR A 145 -18.69 -17.17 -8.19
N GLY A 146 -18.37 -17.08 -9.49
CA GLY A 146 -18.16 -15.81 -10.16
C GLY A 146 -19.38 -14.89 -10.12
N MET A 147 -20.56 -15.44 -10.40
CA MET A 147 -21.82 -14.70 -10.35
C MET A 147 -22.11 -14.17 -8.94
N TYR A 148 -21.93 -15.00 -7.92
CA TYR A 148 -22.16 -14.61 -6.52
C TYR A 148 -21.19 -13.52 -6.06
N VAL A 149 -19.90 -13.66 -6.38
CA VAL A 149 -18.87 -12.70 -5.94
C VAL A 149 -18.95 -11.41 -6.74
N ALA A 150 -19.34 -11.46 -8.03
CA ALA A 150 -19.50 -10.28 -8.87
C ALA A 150 -20.51 -9.28 -8.28
N GLU A 151 -21.62 -9.78 -7.71
CA GLU A 151 -22.61 -8.93 -7.02
C GLU A 151 -21.97 -8.17 -5.85
N ALA A 152 -21.17 -8.85 -5.01
CA ALA A 152 -20.49 -8.23 -3.87
C ALA A 152 -19.39 -7.23 -4.30
N GLU A 153 -18.81 -7.40 -5.48
CA GLU A 153 -17.80 -6.52 -6.07
C GLU A 153 -18.41 -5.38 -6.93
N GLY A 154 -19.73 -5.32 -7.06
CA GLY A 154 -20.40 -4.34 -7.93
C GLY A 154 -20.10 -4.53 -9.42
N ILE A 155 -19.73 -5.75 -9.82
CA ILE A 155 -19.45 -6.13 -11.20
C ILE A 155 -20.76 -6.59 -11.84
N SER A 156 -21.15 -5.95 -12.96
CA SER A 156 -22.32 -6.38 -13.73
C SER A 156 -22.07 -7.75 -14.34
N TRP A 157 -22.89 -8.72 -13.97
CA TRP A 157 -22.80 -10.07 -14.50
C TRP A 157 -23.68 -10.21 -15.74
N THR A 158 -23.05 -10.31 -16.92
CA THR A 158 -23.73 -10.53 -18.21
C THR A 158 -23.72 -12.02 -18.59
N SER A 159 -22.54 -12.59 -18.63
CA SER A 159 -22.32 -14.03 -18.82
C SER A 159 -21.00 -14.45 -18.21
N ALA A 160 -20.84 -15.75 -17.93
CA ALA A 160 -19.59 -16.28 -17.41
C ALA A 160 -18.42 -16.01 -18.35
N GLN A 161 -18.65 -16.15 -19.65
CA GLN A 161 -17.61 -15.94 -20.67
C GLN A 161 -17.19 -14.47 -20.75
N GLU A 162 -18.14 -13.54 -20.79
CA GLU A 162 -17.82 -12.11 -20.92
C GLU A 162 -17.11 -11.58 -19.66
N VAL A 163 -17.52 -12.03 -18.48
CA VAL A 163 -16.94 -11.54 -17.23
C VAL A 163 -15.65 -12.26 -16.87
N LEU A 164 -15.62 -13.60 -16.95
CA LEU A 164 -14.48 -14.36 -16.45
C LEU A 164 -13.33 -14.51 -17.47
N PHE A 165 -13.54 -14.26 -18.75
CA PHE A 165 -12.45 -14.13 -19.73
C PHE A 165 -11.79 -12.75 -19.74
N ASP A 166 -12.40 -11.74 -19.10
CA ASP A 166 -11.69 -10.51 -18.80
C ASP A 166 -10.72 -10.76 -17.62
N PRO A 167 -9.41 -10.68 -17.85
CA PRO A 167 -8.44 -11.04 -16.81
C PRO A 167 -8.50 -10.14 -15.57
N ILE A 168 -8.92 -8.89 -15.73
CA ILE A 168 -9.03 -7.95 -14.62
C ILE A 168 -10.26 -8.27 -13.76
N LEU A 169 -11.39 -8.54 -14.37
CA LEU A 169 -12.59 -8.95 -13.65
C LEU A 169 -12.40 -10.32 -12.99
N ASN A 170 -11.75 -11.25 -13.68
CA ASN A 170 -11.41 -12.57 -13.15
C ASN A 170 -10.53 -12.48 -11.89
N LEU A 171 -9.48 -11.65 -11.93
CA LEU A 171 -8.60 -11.39 -10.78
C LEU A 171 -9.37 -10.79 -9.61
N ARG A 172 -10.23 -9.80 -9.84
CA ARG A 172 -11.04 -9.17 -8.78
C ARG A 172 -11.95 -10.17 -8.08
N ILE A 173 -12.66 -10.95 -8.87
CA ILE A 173 -13.60 -11.97 -8.37
C ILE A 173 -12.84 -13.07 -7.62
N GLY A 174 -11.78 -13.63 -8.22
CA GLY A 174 -11.00 -14.71 -7.63
C GLY A 174 -10.27 -14.29 -6.35
N ALA A 175 -9.64 -13.12 -6.36
CA ALA A 175 -8.94 -12.58 -5.20
C ALA A 175 -9.92 -12.25 -4.05
N ARG A 176 -11.09 -11.69 -4.34
CA ARG A 176 -12.13 -11.46 -3.34
C ARG A 176 -12.54 -12.78 -2.67
N TYR A 177 -12.89 -13.78 -3.46
CA TYR A 177 -13.27 -15.09 -2.95
C TYR A 177 -12.17 -15.73 -2.12
N LEU A 178 -10.93 -15.72 -2.61
CA LEU A 178 -9.77 -16.25 -1.89
C LEU A 178 -9.52 -15.52 -0.57
N SER A 179 -9.61 -14.19 -0.56
CA SER A 179 -9.46 -13.38 0.64
C SER A 179 -10.50 -13.73 1.71
N ASP A 180 -11.76 -13.90 1.31
CA ASP A 180 -12.85 -14.27 2.22
C ASP A 180 -12.64 -15.67 2.79
N LEU A 181 -12.20 -16.62 1.97
CA LEU A 181 -11.84 -17.97 2.44
C LEU A 181 -10.67 -17.96 3.41
N ILE A 182 -9.65 -17.13 3.19
CA ILE A 182 -8.50 -17.01 4.11
C ILE A 182 -8.95 -16.48 5.49
N ARG A 183 -9.85 -15.51 5.51
CA ARG A 183 -10.42 -14.99 6.76
C ARG A 183 -11.20 -16.05 7.55
N LEU A 184 -11.87 -16.94 6.84
CA LEU A 184 -12.69 -17.99 7.47
C LEU A 184 -11.85 -19.19 7.91
N TYR A 185 -10.88 -19.63 7.11
CA TYR A 185 -10.25 -20.96 7.26
C TYR A 185 -8.72 -20.92 7.41
N GLY A 186 -8.09 -19.70 7.39
CA GLY A 186 -6.64 -19.57 7.26
C GLY A 186 -6.15 -19.98 5.87
N VAL A 187 -4.85 -19.76 5.59
CA VAL A 187 -4.29 -19.94 4.24
C VAL A 187 -4.48 -21.34 3.68
N GLU A 188 -4.06 -22.38 4.42
CA GLU A 188 -4.16 -23.77 3.94
C GLU A 188 -5.62 -24.23 3.81
N GLY A 189 -6.47 -23.85 4.77
CA GLY A 189 -7.90 -24.14 4.71
C GLY A 189 -8.60 -23.45 3.55
N ALA A 190 -8.19 -22.22 3.24
CA ALA A 190 -8.68 -21.46 2.09
C ALA A 190 -8.30 -22.10 0.77
N LEU A 191 -7.04 -22.50 0.62
CA LEU A 191 -6.57 -23.23 -0.57
C LEU A 191 -7.33 -24.55 -0.75
N ALA A 192 -7.53 -25.30 0.33
CA ALA A 192 -8.34 -26.53 0.26
C ALA A 192 -9.80 -26.25 -0.10
N ALA A 193 -10.39 -25.15 0.43
CA ALA A 193 -11.75 -24.75 0.10
C ALA A 193 -11.88 -24.26 -1.34
N TYR A 194 -10.90 -23.52 -1.83
CA TYR A 194 -10.87 -23.00 -3.19
C TYR A 194 -10.87 -24.12 -4.23
N ASN A 195 -10.05 -25.15 -4.01
CA ASN A 195 -9.94 -26.29 -4.92
C ASN A 195 -11.07 -27.33 -4.74
N ALA A 196 -11.34 -27.76 -3.49
CA ALA A 196 -12.25 -28.88 -3.21
C ALA A 196 -13.62 -28.45 -2.65
N GLY A 197 -13.85 -27.15 -2.50
CA GLY A 197 -15.05 -26.58 -1.88
C GLY A 197 -14.99 -26.57 -0.35
N GLU A 198 -15.71 -25.62 0.24
CA GLU A 198 -15.69 -25.32 1.68
C GLU A 198 -16.05 -26.56 2.55
N ARG A 199 -17.04 -27.33 2.12
CA ARG A 199 -17.44 -28.52 2.88
C ARG A 199 -16.31 -29.55 3.05
N SER A 200 -15.45 -29.69 2.03
CA SER A 200 -14.29 -30.59 2.08
C SER A 200 -13.19 -30.01 2.97
N ALA A 201 -12.92 -28.72 2.87
CA ALA A 201 -11.97 -28.01 3.70
C ALA A 201 -12.35 -28.07 5.19
N ILE A 202 -13.61 -27.85 5.54
CA ILE A 202 -14.10 -27.92 6.93
C ILE A 202 -13.87 -29.33 7.52
N ARG A 203 -14.20 -30.40 6.79
CA ARG A 203 -13.95 -31.78 7.25
C ARG A 203 -12.45 -32.03 7.46
N TRP A 204 -11.63 -31.59 6.54
CA TRP A 204 -10.18 -31.73 6.65
C TRP A 204 -9.60 -30.99 7.86
N LEU A 205 -9.98 -29.74 8.06
CA LEU A 205 -9.57 -28.95 9.22
C LEU A 205 -10.02 -29.60 10.53
N ALA A 206 -11.29 -30.08 10.61
CA ALA A 206 -11.85 -30.75 11.78
C ALA A 206 -11.14 -32.08 12.10
N SER A 207 -10.58 -32.75 11.10
CA SER A 207 -9.79 -33.97 11.27
C SER A 207 -8.36 -33.74 11.79
N GLY A 208 -7.95 -32.50 12.00
CA GLY A 208 -6.56 -32.14 12.28
C GLY A 208 -5.65 -32.22 11.05
N LYS A 209 -6.19 -31.92 9.89
CA LYS A 209 -5.51 -31.90 8.58
C LYS A 209 -4.99 -33.24 8.11
N LYS A 210 -5.72 -34.32 8.40
CA LYS A 210 -5.37 -35.66 7.91
C LYS A 210 -5.49 -35.71 6.38
N SER A 211 -4.44 -36.17 5.70
CA SER A 211 -4.37 -36.18 4.23
C SER A 211 -5.45 -37.04 3.57
N ASP A 212 -5.88 -38.14 4.22
CA ASP A 212 -6.93 -39.01 3.72
C ASP A 212 -8.33 -38.41 3.67
N GLN A 213 -8.51 -37.22 4.29
CA GLN A 213 -9.76 -36.45 4.28
C GLN A 213 -9.88 -35.49 3.10
N LEU A 214 -8.82 -35.32 2.29
CA LEU A 214 -8.82 -34.56 1.05
C LEU A 214 -8.76 -35.48 -0.17
N GLN A 215 -9.37 -35.05 -1.26
CA GLN A 215 -9.17 -35.68 -2.56
C GLN A 215 -7.69 -35.62 -2.95
N ARG A 216 -7.23 -36.60 -3.72
CA ARG A 216 -5.82 -36.74 -4.11
C ARG A 216 -5.27 -35.48 -4.81
N GLU A 217 -6.08 -34.83 -5.62
CA GLU A 217 -5.77 -33.57 -6.27
C GLU A 217 -5.47 -32.47 -5.24
N THR A 218 -6.36 -32.27 -4.27
CA THR A 218 -6.23 -31.24 -3.24
C THR A 218 -5.05 -31.50 -2.30
N GLN A 219 -4.67 -32.76 -2.08
CA GLN A 219 -3.48 -33.12 -1.30
C GLN A 219 -2.19 -32.57 -1.93
N HIS A 220 -2.13 -32.44 -3.27
CA HIS A 220 -1.01 -31.86 -4.00
C HIS A 220 -1.17 -30.36 -4.23
N TYR A 221 -2.40 -29.88 -4.35
CA TYR A 221 -2.73 -28.49 -4.62
C TYR A 221 -2.16 -27.54 -3.56
N VAL A 222 -2.47 -27.76 -2.29
CA VAL A 222 -2.07 -26.89 -1.19
C VAL A 222 -0.54 -26.77 -1.08
N PRO A 223 0.24 -27.88 -1.01
CA PRO A 223 1.70 -27.80 -0.93
C PRO A 223 2.34 -27.18 -2.16
N SER A 224 1.77 -27.39 -3.36
CA SER A 224 2.32 -26.83 -4.60
C SER A 224 2.23 -25.31 -4.62
N ILE A 225 1.10 -24.73 -4.22
CA ILE A 225 0.95 -23.27 -4.15
C ILE A 225 1.85 -22.67 -3.06
N VAL A 226 1.94 -23.30 -1.90
CA VAL A 226 2.80 -22.86 -0.81
C VAL A 226 4.28 -22.85 -1.26
N LYS A 227 4.71 -23.88 -2.00
CA LYS A 227 6.06 -23.95 -2.58
C LYS A 227 6.29 -22.80 -3.56
N LEU A 228 5.42 -22.61 -4.54
CA LEU A 228 5.51 -21.50 -5.52
C LEU A 228 5.54 -20.13 -4.83
N TYR A 229 4.73 -19.95 -3.80
CA TYR A 229 4.74 -18.72 -3.02
C TYR A 229 6.11 -18.43 -2.39
N HIS A 230 6.75 -19.45 -1.80
CA HIS A 230 8.09 -19.28 -1.23
C HIS A 230 9.14 -19.00 -2.28
N GLU A 231 9.09 -19.66 -3.43
CA GLU A 231 9.98 -19.43 -4.58
C GLU A 231 9.85 -17.98 -5.08
N TYR A 232 8.63 -17.50 -5.31
CA TYR A 232 8.40 -16.12 -5.76
C TYR A 232 8.83 -15.09 -4.72
N LYS A 233 8.53 -15.35 -3.43
CA LYS A 233 8.96 -14.47 -2.34
C LYS A 233 10.47 -14.37 -2.22
N ALA A 234 11.20 -15.46 -2.46
CA ALA A 234 12.67 -15.49 -2.46
C ALA A 234 13.28 -14.84 -3.71
N GLY A 235 12.48 -14.53 -4.75
CA GLY A 235 12.98 -14.06 -6.04
C GLY A 235 13.57 -15.18 -6.92
N GLU A 236 13.29 -16.42 -6.59
CA GLU A 236 13.66 -17.61 -7.37
C GLU A 236 12.65 -17.77 -8.52
N MET A 237 13.00 -17.18 -9.68
CA MET A 237 12.15 -17.18 -10.88
C MET A 237 12.70 -18.10 -11.96
#